data_7a98159bfdc355ae3c4af2ab5821e479
#
_entry.id   7a98159bfdc355ae3c4af2ab5821e479
#
_cell.length_a   1.000
_cell.length_b   1.000
_cell.length_c   1.000
_cell.angle_alpha   90.00
_cell.angle_beta   90.00
_cell.angle_gamma   90.00
#
_symmetry.space_group_name_H-M   'P 1'
#
loop_
_entity.id
_entity.type
_entity.pdbx_description
1 polymer ?
#
loop_
_entity_poly.entity_id
_entity_poly.type
_entity_poly.pdbx_seq_one_letter_code
_entity_poly.pdbx_strand_id
1 'polypeptide(L)'
;PRLATISAYRRRGVPPEAIRLFARLVGVSRSGGRTEEDKFEYAIREVLNTEAPRVMAVLDPIRVVLTNLPEEHTESFEIASFPPDVDRAGSRPVPFGREVWIERSDFAEDPPAGFRRLVPGGEVRLRGAYVIRCEDVVRDEAGAIVELRCSVDPNTRGGGSPEGRKVKGTIHWVAVSDALEAEVRLFSALLRPLDAEAAEEPDIIDRVDPESLQVVRGAKIEPSIASDDPEVRYQFERTGYFWRDPVEGRGAQLVFNRIVALKSTYREAPVADRAGQRERTSVERVTGPSVKPQISDTRHAAREADPRLMARFESLQSEHGLSTEHADLLTGSVASVTFFDAAIGEHADAADVASWIVTDVRGLLGDGGLADLRFSGDALGRLVGLVADGAVSRRAAKDVLARMAETGGDPAALIDEMGLAAVSDSDQLGGVIDGVLSVMPDKVEAYRGGKTNLIGLFIGEVMKATKGAADPKAVRTLLSERLDS
;
A
#
# COMPACT_ATOMS: atom_id res chain seq x y z
N PRO A 1 9.68 22.68 8.13
CA PRO A 1 9.21 21.29 7.93
C PRO A 1 9.84 20.55 6.75
N ARG A 2 10.66 21.23 5.89
CA ARG A 2 11.30 20.59 4.70
C ARG A 2 12.52 19.74 5.02
N LEU A 3 13.21 20.01 6.11
CA LEU A 3 14.41 19.26 6.51
C LEU A 3 14.07 17.86 7.02
N ALA A 4 14.94 16.89 6.76
CA ALA A 4 14.85 15.53 7.25
C ALA A 4 15.32 15.44 8.72
N THR A 5 14.68 16.18 9.62
CA THR A 5 14.96 16.19 11.06
C THR A 5 13.70 15.84 11.85
N ILE A 6 13.89 15.27 13.05
CA ILE A 6 12.77 14.93 13.95
C ILE A 6 11.89 16.14 14.24
N SER A 7 12.50 17.32 14.47
CA SER A 7 11.75 18.57 14.69
C SER A 7 10.91 18.98 13.49
N ALA A 8 11.44 18.83 12.28
CA ALA A 8 10.70 19.13 11.05
C ALA A 8 9.58 18.11 10.80
N TYR A 9 9.84 16.82 11.00
CA TYR A 9 8.81 15.77 10.90
C TYR A 9 7.68 15.98 11.92
N ARG A 10 8.04 16.33 13.17
CA ARG A 10 7.06 16.67 14.22
C ARG A 10 6.20 17.85 13.79
N ARG A 11 6.78 18.95 13.29
CA ARG A 11 6.03 20.12 12.82
C ARG A 11 5.18 19.81 11.58
N ARG A 12 5.66 18.89 10.72
CA ARG A 12 4.92 18.43 9.54
C ARG A 12 3.72 17.53 9.90
N GLY A 13 3.72 16.94 11.10
CA GLY A 13 2.65 16.12 11.63
C GLY A 13 2.90 14.60 11.56
N VAL A 14 4.12 14.17 11.27
CA VAL A 14 4.47 12.74 11.27
C VAL A 14 4.26 12.16 12.67
N PRO A 15 3.44 11.10 12.83
CA PRO A 15 3.22 10.47 14.12
C PRO A 15 4.46 9.73 14.60
N PRO A 16 4.75 9.72 15.92
CA PRO A 16 5.90 8.99 16.48
C PRO A 16 5.87 7.49 16.15
N GLU A 17 4.68 6.90 16.03
CA GLU A 17 4.43 5.50 15.68
C GLU A 17 4.97 5.18 14.28
N ALA A 18 4.84 6.10 13.34
CA ALA A 18 5.38 5.95 11.98
C ALA A 18 6.91 5.93 11.98
N ILE A 19 7.54 6.78 12.82
CA ILE A 19 9.01 6.77 12.96
C ILE A 19 9.47 5.44 13.57
N ARG A 20 8.76 4.93 14.59
CA ARG A 20 9.07 3.62 15.20
C ARG A 20 8.84 2.47 14.22
N LEU A 21 7.76 2.52 13.42
CA LEU A 21 7.50 1.53 12.39
C LEU A 21 8.61 1.55 11.33
N PHE A 22 8.98 2.74 10.85
CA PHE A 22 10.08 2.90 9.91
C PHE A 22 11.40 2.35 10.46
N ALA A 23 11.74 2.66 11.71
CA ALA A 23 12.95 2.13 12.35
C ALA A 23 12.94 0.59 12.41
N ARG A 24 11.78 -0.03 12.64
CA ARG A 24 11.62 -1.50 12.59
C ARG A 24 11.78 -2.05 11.18
N LEU A 25 11.21 -1.38 10.16
CA LEU A 25 11.29 -1.80 8.76
C LEU A 25 12.71 -1.71 8.19
N VAL A 26 13.48 -0.72 8.64
CA VAL A 26 14.89 -0.54 8.23
C VAL A 26 15.82 -1.44 9.02
N GLY A 27 15.47 -1.75 10.26
CA GLY A 27 16.32 -2.45 11.20
C GLY A 27 17.44 -1.59 11.76
N VAL A 28 18.15 -2.11 12.75
CA VAL A 28 19.32 -1.44 13.35
C VAL A 28 20.58 -1.96 12.66
N SER A 29 21.22 -1.10 11.87
CA SER A 29 22.52 -1.38 11.26
C SER A 29 23.55 -0.36 11.74
N ARG A 30 24.79 -0.81 12.02
CA ARG A 30 25.92 0.09 12.30
C ARG A 30 26.51 0.69 11.03
N SER A 31 26.17 0.17 9.88
CA SER A 31 26.60 0.72 8.59
C SER A 31 25.70 1.88 8.19
N GLY A 32 26.29 3.00 7.82
CA GLY A 32 25.57 4.15 7.21
C GLY A 32 25.01 3.78 5.86
N GLY A 33 23.85 3.12 5.83
CA GLY A 33 23.11 2.84 4.60
C GLY A 33 22.23 4.02 4.22
N ARG A 34 22.09 4.29 2.92
CA ARG A 34 21.04 5.17 2.41
C ARG A 34 19.73 4.38 2.40
N THR A 35 18.67 4.93 3.01
CA THR A 35 17.34 4.35 2.99
C THR A 35 16.46 5.20 2.08
N GLU A 36 15.69 4.55 1.22
CA GLU A 36 14.75 5.23 0.33
C GLU A 36 13.65 5.93 1.13
N GLU A 37 13.37 7.19 0.79
CA GLU A 37 12.33 8.00 1.43
C GLU A 37 10.96 7.33 1.32
N ASP A 38 10.72 6.60 0.24
CA ASP A 38 9.48 5.88 -0.03
C ASP A 38 9.12 4.86 1.08
N LYS A 39 10.10 4.23 1.73
CA LYS A 39 9.86 3.34 2.88
C LYS A 39 9.39 4.11 4.11
N PHE A 40 9.90 5.32 4.31
CA PHE A 40 9.45 6.18 5.40
C PHE A 40 8.02 6.67 5.14
N GLU A 41 7.73 7.09 3.93
CA GLU A 41 6.39 7.47 3.51
C GLU A 41 5.39 6.31 3.62
N TYR A 42 5.81 5.07 3.31
CA TYR A 42 5.01 3.88 3.53
C TYR A 42 4.64 3.71 5.01
N ALA A 43 5.62 3.80 5.92
CA ALA A 43 5.36 3.70 7.36
C ALA A 43 4.39 4.78 7.87
N ILE A 44 4.46 6.00 7.31
CA ILE A 44 3.53 7.08 7.64
C ILE A 44 2.11 6.73 7.18
N ARG A 45 1.95 6.22 5.94
CA ARG A 45 0.64 5.84 5.39
C ARG A 45 0.00 4.70 6.17
N GLU A 46 0.77 3.68 6.54
CA GLU A 46 0.27 2.54 7.33
C GLU A 46 -0.36 3.00 8.65
N VAL A 47 0.35 3.84 9.40
CA VAL A 47 -0.17 4.36 10.68
C VAL A 47 -1.39 5.27 10.44
N LEU A 48 -1.29 6.22 9.52
CA LEU A 48 -2.35 7.21 9.32
C LEU A 48 -3.60 6.63 8.65
N ASN A 49 -3.50 5.53 7.89
CA ASN A 49 -4.67 4.89 7.29
C ASN A 49 -5.68 4.40 8.32
N THR A 50 -5.20 3.99 9.48
CA THR A 50 -6.03 3.51 10.60
C THR A 50 -6.46 4.63 11.57
N GLU A 51 -5.64 5.68 11.70
CA GLU A 51 -5.83 6.71 12.73
C GLU A 51 -6.55 7.95 12.22
N ALA A 52 -6.29 8.36 10.97
CA ALA A 52 -6.74 9.64 10.44
C ALA A 52 -8.18 9.56 9.91
N PRO A 53 -9.11 10.35 10.44
CA PRO A 53 -10.43 10.49 9.85
C PRO A 53 -10.33 11.12 8.46
N ARG A 54 -11.18 10.65 7.56
CA ARG A 54 -11.30 11.18 6.21
C ARG A 54 -12.18 12.41 6.22
N VAL A 55 -11.74 13.44 5.51
CA VAL A 55 -12.51 14.67 5.29
C VAL A 55 -12.37 15.13 3.84
N MET A 56 -13.32 15.90 3.35
CA MET A 56 -13.25 16.45 2.00
C MET A 56 -12.59 17.84 2.05
N ALA A 57 -11.60 18.04 1.19
CA ALA A 57 -10.89 19.28 1.00
C ALA A 57 -10.56 19.48 -0.47
N VAL A 58 -10.88 20.63 -1.02
CA VAL A 58 -10.64 21.04 -2.40
C VAL A 58 -9.51 22.05 -2.41
N LEU A 59 -8.38 21.71 -3.02
CA LEU A 59 -7.16 22.52 -2.98
C LEU A 59 -7.17 23.60 -4.08
N ASP A 60 -7.58 23.24 -5.28
CA ASP A 60 -7.73 24.16 -6.43
C ASP A 60 -9.21 24.21 -6.84
N PRO A 61 -10.01 25.07 -6.18
CA PRO A 61 -11.46 25.03 -6.30
C PRO A 61 -11.95 25.61 -7.63
N ILE A 62 -12.91 24.89 -8.24
CA ILE A 62 -13.80 25.42 -9.26
C ILE A 62 -15.25 25.29 -8.77
N ARG A 63 -16.05 26.32 -9.02
CA ARG A 63 -17.45 26.38 -8.58
C ARG A 63 -18.34 25.55 -9.50
N VAL A 64 -19.23 24.77 -8.89
CA VAL A 64 -20.29 24.05 -9.58
C VAL A 64 -21.63 24.54 -9.07
N VAL A 65 -22.51 24.98 -9.97
CA VAL A 65 -23.89 25.40 -9.67
C VAL A 65 -24.84 24.32 -10.15
N LEU A 66 -25.65 23.79 -9.24
CA LEU A 66 -26.63 22.74 -9.50
C LEU A 66 -27.96 23.38 -9.89
N THR A 67 -28.18 23.53 -11.20
CA THR A 67 -29.22 24.40 -11.78
C THR A 67 -30.66 23.93 -11.54
N ASN A 68 -30.84 22.63 -11.30
CA ASN A 68 -32.17 22.05 -11.03
C ASN A 68 -32.51 21.93 -9.53
N LEU A 69 -31.66 22.50 -8.64
CA LEU A 69 -31.96 22.67 -7.22
C LEU A 69 -32.45 24.11 -6.92
N PRO A 70 -33.35 24.29 -5.95
CA PRO A 70 -33.75 25.63 -5.47
C PRO A 70 -32.56 26.43 -4.97
N GLU A 71 -32.66 27.77 -4.99
CA GLU A 71 -31.56 28.65 -4.51
C GLU A 71 -31.20 28.43 -3.04
N GLU A 72 -32.21 28.19 -2.21
CA GLU A 72 -32.05 27.98 -0.78
C GLU A 72 -31.93 26.52 -0.39
N HIS A 73 -31.64 25.63 -1.38
CA HIS A 73 -31.52 24.22 -1.10
C HIS A 73 -30.39 23.94 -0.15
N THR A 74 -30.72 23.33 0.98
CA THR A 74 -29.76 22.85 1.98
C THR A 74 -30.15 21.47 2.48
N GLU A 75 -29.19 20.57 2.52
CA GLU A 75 -29.34 19.25 3.12
C GLU A 75 -28.00 18.80 3.72
N SER A 76 -27.98 17.66 4.38
CA SER A 76 -26.77 17.07 4.95
C SER A 76 -26.68 15.60 4.63
N PHE A 77 -25.46 15.12 4.38
CA PHE A 77 -25.16 13.72 4.17
C PHE A 77 -24.29 13.17 5.28
N GLU A 78 -24.66 12.01 5.82
CA GLU A 78 -23.80 11.25 6.74
C GLU A 78 -22.74 10.51 5.95
N ILE A 79 -21.49 10.94 6.08
CA ILE A 79 -20.36 10.35 5.34
C ILE A 79 -19.41 9.67 6.32
N ALA A 80 -19.03 8.43 6.04
CA ALA A 80 -18.11 7.67 6.87
C ALA A 80 -16.75 8.37 7.02
N SER A 81 -16.26 8.47 8.25
CA SER A 81 -14.96 9.07 8.59
C SER A 81 -13.80 8.09 8.41
N PHE A 82 -14.08 6.78 8.40
CA PHE A 82 -13.06 5.74 8.25
C PHE A 82 -13.44 4.78 7.12
N PRO A 83 -12.46 4.10 6.50
CA PRO A 83 -12.75 3.09 5.50
C PRO A 83 -13.36 1.84 6.13
N PRO A 84 -14.11 1.03 5.36
CA PRO A 84 -14.81 -0.14 5.89
C PRO A 84 -13.91 -1.31 6.32
N ASP A 85 -12.63 -1.29 5.92
CA ASP A 85 -11.60 -2.27 6.25
C ASP A 85 -10.81 -1.92 7.53
N VAL A 86 -11.12 -0.78 8.15
CA VAL A 86 -10.56 -0.36 9.44
C VAL A 86 -11.61 -0.60 10.53
N ASP A 87 -11.22 -1.30 11.59
CA ASP A 87 -12.09 -1.56 12.76
C ASP A 87 -12.26 -0.28 13.61
N ARG A 88 -12.79 0.76 12.99
CA ARG A 88 -13.10 2.04 13.60
C ARG A 88 -14.36 2.63 12.98
N ALA A 89 -15.39 2.74 13.76
CA ALA A 89 -16.65 3.35 13.34
C ALA A 89 -16.60 4.87 13.49
N GLY A 90 -17.34 5.56 12.63
CA GLY A 90 -17.59 7.00 12.73
C GLY A 90 -18.13 7.55 11.42
N SER A 91 -19.07 8.47 11.53
CA SER A 91 -19.56 9.27 10.42
C SER A 91 -19.62 10.73 10.84
N ARG A 92 -19.77 11.61 9.87
CA ARG A 92 -19.89 13.03 10.09
C ARG A 92 -20.93 13.61 9.15
N PRO A 93 -21.72 14.60 9.61
CA PRO A 93 -22.64 15.34 8.76
C PRO A 93 -21.85 16.28 7.85
N VAL A 94 -22.05 16.16 6.54
CA VAL A 94 -21.44 17.04 5.55
C VAL A 94 -22.56 17.85 4.89
N PRO A 95 -22.59 19.19 5.07
CA PRO A 95 -23.59 20.03 4.45
C PRO A 95 -23.45 20.04 2.94
N PHE A 96 -24.60 20.11 2.25
CA PHE A 96 -24.72 20.16 0.81
C PHE A 96 -25.72 21.24 0.41
N GLY A 97 -25.39 22.00 -0.59
CA GLY A 97 -26.25 23.06 -1.12
C GLY A 97 -26.29 23.06 -2.63
N ARG A 98 -26.98 24.07 -3.19
CA ARG A 98 -27.05 24.28 -4.63
C ARG A 98 -25.69 24.52 -5.26
N GLU A 99 -24.72 25.00 -4.49
CA GLU A 99 -23.38 25.32 -4.97
C GLU A 99 -22.33 24.53 -4.22
N VAL A 100 -21.41 23.92 -4.96
CA VAL A 100 -20.30 23.13 -4.40
C VAL A 100 -18.98 23.49 -5.08
N TRP A 101 -17.90 23.36 -4.34
CA TRP A 101 -16.54 23.37 -4.87
C TRP A 101 -16.11 21.97 -5.22
N ILE A 102 -15.45 21.81 -6.36
CA ILE A 102 -14.74 20.58 -6.76
C ILE A 102 -13.31 20.92 -7.15
N GLU A 103 -12.42 19.93 -7.19
CA GLU A 103 -11.07 20.13 -7.73
C GLU A 103 -11.12 20.51 -9.21
N ARG A 104 -10.39 21.53 -9.60
CA ARG A 104 -10.26 21.95 -11.01
C ARG A 104 -9.79 20.80 -11.88
N SER A 105 -8.87 19.96 -11.36
CA SER A 105 -8.38 18.77 -12.04
C SER A 105 -9.43 17.66 -12.21
N ASP A 106 -10.59 17.76 -11.57
CA ASP A 106 -11.72 16.84 -11.75
C ASP A 106 -12.63 17.20 -12.93
N PHE A 107 -12.31 18.30 -13.63
CA PHE A 107 -12.97 18.69 -14.86
C PHE A 107 -11.96 18.80 -16.01
N ALA A 108 -12.34 18.35 -17.20
CA ALA A 108 -11.58 18.52 -18.44
C ALA A 108 -12.53 18.66 -19.63
N GLU A 109 -12.26 19.64 -20.51
CA GLU A 109 -13.01 19.79 -21.78
C GLU A 109 -12.46 18.86 -22.85
N ASP A 110 -11.13 18.72 -22.89
CA ASP A 110 -10.44 17.77 -23.77
C ASP A 110 -9.72 16.72 -22.90
N PRO A 111 -10.44 15.67 -22.48
CA PRO A 111 -9.93 14.72 -21.51
C PRO A 111 -8.92 13.76 -22.13
N PRO A 112 -7.82 13.45 -21.44
CA PRO A 112 -6.90 12.41 -21.86
C PRO A 112 -7.56 11.03 -21.83
N ALA A 113 -7.00 10.09 -22.60
CA ALA A 113 -7.50 8.73 -22.64
C ALA A 113 -7.62 8.10 -21.24
N GLY A 114 -8.78 7.54 -20.92
CA GLY A 114 -9.05 6.93 -19.60
C GLY A 114 -9.48 7.91 -18.50
N PHE A 115 -9.70 9.17 -18.79
CA PHE A 115 -10.27 10.14 -17.86
C PHE A 115 -11.66 9.70 -17.40
N ARG A 116 -11.87 9.62 -16.09
CA ARG A 116 -13.13 9.13 -15.48
C ARG A 116 -13.73 10.14 -14.52
N ARG A 117 -13.64 11.42 -14.87
CA ARG A 117 -14.14 12.53 -14.07
C ARG A 117 -15.10 13.36 -14.92
N LEU A 118 -15.44 14.56 -14.52
CA LEU A 118 -16.43 15.38 -15.17
C LEU A 118 -15.91 15.95 -16.51
N VAL A 119 -16.74 15.88 -17.52
CA VAL A 119 -16.51 16.46 -18.87
C VAL A 119 -17.77 17.16 -19.32
N PRO A 120 -17.74 18.07 -20.31
CA PRO A 120 -18.94 18.66 -20.88
C PRO A 120 -19.93 17.59 -21.36
N GLY A 121 -21.19 17.67 -20.92
CA GLY A 121 -22.24 16.69 -21.19
C GLY A 121 -22.08 15.34 -20.46
N GLY A 122 -20.99 15.14 -19.72
CA GLY A 122 -20.69 13.93 -18.98
C GLY A 122 -21.21 13.93 -17.56
N GLU A 123 -21.17 12.74 -16.94
CA GLU A 123 -21.65 12.52 -15.57
C GLU A 123 -20.53 12.07 -14.65
N VAL A 124 -20.60 12.52 -13.38
CA VAL A 124 -19.72 12.06 -12.32
C VAL A 124 -20.49 11.98 -11.00
N ARG A 125 -20.06 11.14 -10.08
CA ARG A 125 -20.65 11.04 -8.75
C ARG A 125 -19.94 11.99 -7.78
N LEU A 126 -20.70 12.82 -7.10
CA LEU A 126 -20.27 13.50 -5.88
C LEU A 126 -20.30 12.51 -4.72
N ARG A 127 -19.18 12.38 -4.01
CA ARG A 127 -19.01 11.36 -2.97
C ARG A 127 -20.07 11.46 -1.89
N GLY A 128 -20.82 10.37 -1.70
CA GLY A 128 -21.88 10.28 -0.71
C GLY A 128 -23.13 11.13 -0.98
N ALA A 129 -23.17 11.89 -2.09
CA ALA A 129 -24.27 12.75 -2.43
C ALA A 129 -24.99 12.30 -3.71
N TYR A 130 -24.82 12.99 -4.81
CA TYR A 130 -25.55 12.76 -6.05
C TYR A 130 -24.64 12.43 -7.22
N VAL A 131 -25.23 11.88 -8.29
CA VAL A 131 -24.66 11.96 -9.64
C VAL A 131 -25.03 13.31 -10.23
N ILE A 132 -24.04 14.01 -10.80
CA ILE A 132 -24.22 15.28 -11.49
C ILE A 132 -23.82 15.15 -12.94
N ARG A 133 -24.46 15.95 -13.81
CA ARG A 133 -24.14 16.08 -15.23
C ARG A 133 -23.76 17.52 -15.53
N CYS A 134 -22.63 17.73 -16.21
CA CYS A 134 -22.22 19.04 -16.67
C CYS A 134 -23.01 19.45 -17.91
N GLU A 135 -23.72 20.55 -17.85
CA GLU A 135 -24.56 21.04 -18.95
C GLU A 135 -23.93 22.24 -19.65
N ASP A 136 -23.24 23.10 -18.90
CA ASP A 136 -22.62 24.30 -19.44
C ASP A 136 -21.36 24.69 -18.68
N VAL A 137 -20.46 25.42 -19.36
CA VAL A 137 -19.18 25.89 -18.83
C VAL A 137 -19.10 27.41 -18.95
N VAL A 138 -19.06 28.08 -17.81
CA VAL A 138 -18.99 29.55 -17.74
C VAL A 138 -17.53 29.99 -17.66
N ARG A 139 -17.20 31.00 -18.48
CA ARG A 139 -15.85 31.57 -18.57
C ARG A 139 -15.85 33.05 -18.21
N ASP A 140 -14.73 33.52 -17.73
CA ASP A 140 -14.47 34.96 -17.57
C ASP A 140 -14.06 35.62 -18.90
N GLU A 141 -13.81 36.92 -18.85
CA GLU A 141 -13.41 37.71 -20.01
C GLU A 141 -12.03 37.27 -20.57
N ALA A 142 -11.19 36.62 -19.78
CA ALA A 142 -9.89 36.07 -20.18
C ALA A 142 -10.01 34.64 -20.76
N GLY A 143 -11.23 34.06 -20.80
CA GLY A 143 -11.50 32.73 -21.27
C GLY A 143 -11.22 31.61 -20.24
N ALA A 144 -10.86 31.95 -19.01
CA ALA A 144 -10.66 30.96 -17.97
C ALA A 144 -12.00 30.43 -17.41
N ILE A 145 -12.06 29.15 -17.13
CA ILE A 145 -13.27 28.53 -16.58
C ILE A 145 -13.43 28.94 -15.12
N VAL A 146 -14.56 29.58 -14.81
CA VAL A 146 -14.87 30.10 -13.47
C VAL A 146 -16.00 29.34 -12.78
N GLU A 147 -16.93 28.76 -13.57
CA GLU A 147 -18.09 28.05 -13.04
C GLU A 147 -18.52 26.92 -14.00
N LEU A 148 -19.01 25.84 -13.44
CA LEU A 148 -19.67 24.76 -14.16
C LEU A 148 -21.15 24.73 -13.79
N ARG A 149 -22.04 24.67 -14.77
CA ARG A 149 -23.46 24.49 -14.55
C ARG A 149 -23.82 23.04 -14.75
N CYS A 150 -24.33 22.43 -13.69
CA CYS A 150 -24.64 21.01 -13.67
C CYS A 150 -26.08 20.78 -13.20
N SER A 151 -26.63 19.62 -13.55
CA SER A 151 -27.86 19.11 -12.94
C SER A 151 -27.58 17.91 -12.06
N VAL A 152 -28.35 17.71 -10.98
CA VAL A 152 -28.33 16.50 -10.16
C VAL A 152 -29.35 15.50 -10.68
N ASP A 153 -29.03 14.21 -10.58
CA ASP A 153 -30.00 13.13 -10.70
C ASP A 153 -30.57 12.82 -9.29
N PRO A 154 -31.82 13.24 -8.98
CA PRO A 154 -32.38 13.11 -7.64
C PRO A 154 -32.54 11.65 -7.18
N ASN A 155 -32.62 10.69 -8.11
CA ASN A 155 -32.73 9.27 -7.77
C ASN A 155 -31.42 8.66 -7.25
N THR A 156 -30.32 9.42 -7.30
CA THR A 156 -28.99 8.97 -6.86
C THR A 156 -28.57 9.50 -5.50
N ARG A 157 -29.50 10.08 -4.74
CA ARG A 157 -29.26 10.66 -3.41
C ARG A 157 -28.55 9.65 -2.49
N GLY A 158 -27.56 10.13 -1.73
CA GLY A 158 -26.80 9.31 -0.78
C GLY A 158 -25.88 8.25 -1.43
N GLY A 159 -25.53 8.42 -2.72
CA GLY A 159 -24.67 7.50 -3.43
C GLY A 159 -25.39 6.37 -4.16
N GLY A 160 -26.72 6.46 -4.32
CA GLY A 160 -27.54 5.54 -5.12
C GLY A 160 -27.02 5.38 -6.56
N SER A 161 -27.28 4.26 -7.21
CA SER A 161 -26.93 4.06 -8.62
C SER A 161 -28.09 4.49 -9.52
N PRO A 162 -27.84 5.25 -10.60
CA PRO A 162 -28.89 5.59 -11.53
C PRO A 162 -29.35 4.33 -12.27
N GLU A 163 -30.67 4.27 -12.56
CA GLU A 163 -31.25 3.14 -13.27
C GLU A 163 -30.67 3.02 -14.70
N GLY A 164 -30.31 1.80 -15.07
CA GLY A 164 -29.92 1.44 -16.43
C GLY A 164 -28.56 1.95 -16.91
N ARG A 165 -27.81 2.73 -16.10
CA ARG A 165 -26.47 3.24 -16.50
C ARG A 165 -25.45 3.17 -15.39
N LYS A 166 -24.18 2.99 -15.76
CA LYS A 166 -23.05 2.96 -14.84
C LYS A 166 -22.25 4.25 -14.93
N VAL A 167 -22.30 5.08 -13.89
CA VAL A 167 -21.45 6.28 -13.77
C VAL A 167 -20.07 5.86 -13.28
N LYS A 168 -19.04 6.22 -14.06
CA LYS A 168 -17.65 5.92 -13.77
C LYS A 168 -17.00 7.15 -13.14
N GLY A 169 -16.44 6.95 -11.96
CA GLY A 169 -15.72 8.01 -11.23
C GLY A 169 -16.55 8.62 -10.10
N THR A 170 -15.84 8.93 -9.05
CA THR A 170 -16.35 9.63 -7.87
C THR A 170 -15.36 10.73 -7.51
N ILE A 171 -15.85 11.94 -7.31
CA ILE A 171 -15.07 13.10 -6.91
C ILE A 171 -15.51 13.60 -5.54
N HIS A 172 -14.60 14.22 -4.81
CA HIS A 172 -14.91 14.88 -3.56
C HIS A 172 -15.36 16.33 -3.85
N TRP A 173 -16.02 16.94 -2.88
CA TRP A 173 -16.65 18.24 -3.01
C TRP A 173 -16.79 18.90 -1.65
N VAL A 174 -17.01 20.23 -1.61
CA VAL A 174 -17.31 20.99 -0.41
C VAL A 174 -18.40 21.98 -0.73
N ALA A 175 -19.43 22.10 0.13
CA ALA A 175 -20.49 23.10 -0.04
C ALA A 175 -19.92 24.52 0.02
N VAL A 176 -20.37 25.41 -0.88
CA VAL A 176 -19.88 26.80 -0.95
C VAL A 176 -20.25 27.58 0.31
N SER A 177 -21.48 27.37 0.81
CA SER A 177 -22.04 28.11 1.97
C SER A 177 -21.27 27.89 3.27
N ASP A 178 -20.72 26.68 3.45
CA ASP A 178 -20.17 26.23 4.74
C ASP A 178 -18.65 25.96 4.68
N ALA A 179 -18.03 26.18 3.52
CA ALA A 179 -16.61 25.91 3.31
C ALA A 179 -15.73 26.76 4.24
N LEU A 180 -14.80 26.09 4.91
CA LEU A 180 -13.72 26.76 5.62
C LEU A 180 -12.58 27.06 4.65
N GLU A 181 -12.04 28.27 4.68
CA GLU A 181 -10.88 28.64 3.90
C GLU A 181 -9.58 28.32 4.62
N ALA A 182 -8.62 27.74 3.90
CA ALA A 182 -7.33 27.38 4.48
C ALA A 182 -6.16 27.64 3.52
N GLU A 183 -4.97 27.81 4.12
CA GLU A 183 -3.69 27.64 3.44
C GLU A 183 -3.24 26.19 3.57
N VAL A 184 -2.83 25.59 2.47
CA VAL A 184 -2.31 24.20 2.45
C VAL A 184 -0.88 24.19 1.92
N ARG A 185 0.03 23.57 2.68
CA ARG A 185 1.44 23.46 2.35
C ARG A 185 1.77 22.07 1.88
N LEU A 186 2.19 21.96 0.64
CA LEU A 186 2.58 20.70 -0.01
C LEU A 186 4.09 20.61 -0.02
N PHE A 187 4.62 19.61 0.68
CA PHE A 187 6.07 19.37 0.74
C PHE A 187 6.43 18.24 -0.22
N SER A 188 7.54 18.42 -0.93
CA SER A 188 8.27 17.39 -1.69
C SER A 188 9.68 17.23 -1.16
N ALA A 189 10.48 16.32 -1.74
CA ALA A 189 11.86 16.13 -1.37
C ALA A 189 12.64 17.45 -1.47
N LEU A 190 13.37 17.81 -0.42
CA LEU A 190 14.15 19.05 -0.38
C LEU A 190 15.33 19.02 -1.35
N LEU A 191 15.91 17.85 -1.54
CA LEU A 191 17.09 17.67 -2.40
C LEU A 191 16.69 16.93 -3.68
N ARG A 192 17.13 17.44 -4.81
CA ARG A 192 17.02 16.73 -6.07
C ARG A 192 17.78 15.41 -6.01
N PRO A 193 17.31 14.35 -6.67
CA PRO A 193 18.04 13.09 -6.76
C PRO A 193 19.46 13.33 -7.28
N LEU A 194 20.40 12.49 -6.83
CA LEU A 194 21.72 12.46 -7.44
C LEU A 194 21.61 11.84 -8.82
N ASP A 195 22.25 12.46 -9.79
CA ASP A 195 22.45 11.83 -11.08
C ASP A 195 23.47 10.69 -10.90
N ALA A 196 23.03 9.46 -11.16
CA ALA A 196 23.89 8.27 -11.01
C ALA A 196 25.08 8.24 -11.99
N GLU A 197 25.02 9.06 -13.04
CA GLU A 197 26.05 9.17 -14.08
C GLU A 197 26.97 10.40 -13.88
N ALA A 198 26.69 11.25 -12.89
CA ALA A 198 27.53 12.43 -12.65
C ALA A 198 28.92 12.04 -12.13
N ALA A 199 29.95 12.59 -12.78
CA ALA A 199 31.37 12.34 -12.45
C ALA A 199 31.78 12.88 -11.07
N GLU A 200 31.07 13.90 -10.56
CA GLU A 200 31.29 14.51 -9.24
C GLU A 200 29.92 14.72 -8.54
N GLU A 201 29.87 14.50 -7.24
CA GLU A 201 28.67 14.86 -6.44
C GLU A 201 28.58 16.39 -6.35
N PRO A 202 27.47 17.01 -6.81
CA PRO A 202 27.27 18.44 -6.67
C PRO A 202 27.15 18.83 -5.18
N ASP A 203 27.49 20.08 -4.86
CA ASP A 203 27.30 20.60 -3.50
C ASP A 203 25.82 20.40 -3.07
N ILE A 204 25.62 20.07 -1.80
CA ILE A 204 24.29 19.89 -1.22
C ILE A 204 23.39 21.12 -1.43
N ILE A 205 23.99 22.32 -1.47
CA ILE A 205 23.28 23.58 -1.70
C ILE A 205 22.72 23.65 -3.11
N ASP A 206 23.48 23.20 -4.11
CA ASP A 206 23.08 23.20 -5.52
C ASP A 206 21.96 22.19 -5.82
N ARG A 207 21.80 21.22 -4.92
CA ARG A 207 20.75 20.21 -4.99
C ARG A 207 19.44 20.64 -4.34
N VAL A 208 19.42 21.74 -3.60
CA VAL A 208 18.18 22.21 -2.96
C VAL A 208 17.16 22.56 -4.03
N ASP A 209 16.00 21.91 -3.94
CA ASP A 209 14.87 22.22 -4.80
C ASP A 209 14.07 23.38 -4.21
N PRO A 210 14.07 24.57 -4.86
CA PRO A 210 13.30 25.71 -4.39
C PRO A 210 11.79 25.44 -4.40
N GLU A 211 11.32 24.57 -5.30
CA GLU A 211 9.91 24.18 -5.42
C GLU A 211 9.49 23.09 -4.45
N SER A 212 10.37 22.64 -3.56
CA SER A 212 10.07 21.63 -2.52
C SER A 212 9.00 22.05 -1.50
N LEU A 213 8.52 23.29 -1.58
CA LEU A 213 7.36 23.81 -0.87
C LEU A 213 6.44 24.55 -1.83
N GLN A 214 5.27 24.00 -2.07
CA GLN A 214 4.17 24.67 -2.74
C GLN A 214 3.15 25.14 -1.69
N VAL A 215 2.80 26.43 -1.70
CA VAL A 215 1.79 26.99 -0.83
C VAL A 215 0.51 27.24 -1.63
N VAL A 216 -0.53 26.50 -1.30
CA VAL A 216 -1.87 26.64 -1.88
C VAL A 216 -2.71 27.50 -0.95
N ARG A 217 -3.23 28.60 -1.48
CA ARG A 217 -4.13 29.52 -0.74
C ARG A 217 -5.53 29.41 -1.27
N GLY A 218 -6.51 29.63 -0.38
CA GLY A 218 -7.93 29.58 -0.75
C GLY A 218 -8.49 28.16 -0.91
N ALA A 219 -7.80 27.14 -0.41
CA ALA A 219 -8.34 25.78 -0.32
C ALA A 219 -9.65 25.79 0.47
N LYS A 220 -10.62 24.96 0.07
CA LYS A 220 -11.94 24.85 0.68
C LYS A 220 -12.07 23.51 1.39
N ILE A 221 -12.36 23.54 2.68
CA ILE A 221 -12.44 22.36 3.55
C ILE A 221 -13.83 22.26 4.15
N GLU A 222 -14.35 21.04 4.31
CA GLU A 222 -15.63 20.81 4.96
C GLU A 222 -15.64 21.32 6.42
N PRO A 223 -16.77 21.79 6.93
CA PRO A 223 -16.84 22.45 8.25
C PRO A 223 -16.72 21.50 9.42
N SER A 224 -16.79 20.19 9.22
CA SER A 224 -16.71 19.17 10.29
C SER A 224 -15.45 19.29 11.16
N ILE A 225 -14.35 19.81 10.58
CA ILE A 225 -13.08 19.98 11.28
C ILE A 225 -13.02 21.18 12.23
N ALA A 226 -14.02 22.05 12.19
CA ALA A 226 -13.99 23.34 12.93
C ALA A 226 -13.92 23.15 14.45
N SER A 227 -14.57 22.10 14.96
CA SER A 227 -14.65 21.78 16.40
C SER A 227 -13.67 20.73 16.87
N ASP A 228 -12.86 20.15 15.96
CA ASP A 228 -11.95 19.08 16.30
C ASP A 228 -10.72 19.57 17.07
N ASP A 229 -10.14 18.67 17.86
CA ASP A 229 -8.85 18.90 18.50
C ASP A 229 -7.79 19.24 17.44
N PRO A 230 -7.02 20.34 17.61
CA PRO A 230 -5.94 20.69 16.69
C PRO A 230 -4.86 19.60 16.50
N GLU A 231 -4.81 18.60 17.36
CA GLU A 231 -3.87 17.47 17.23
C GLU A 231 -4.37 16.37 16.27
N VAL A 232 -5.62 16.46 15.78
CA VAL A 232 -6.15 15.49 14.80
C VAL A 232 -5.43 15.62 13.47
N ARG A 233 -5.01 14.49 12.95
CA ARG A 233 -4.47 14.35 11.60
C ARG A 233 -5.57 13.83 10.68
N TYR A 234 -5.69 14.41 9.50
CA TYR A 234 -6.77 14.10 8.57
C TYR A 234 -6.23 13.42 7.31
N GLN A 235 -7.03 12.55 6.72
CA GLN A 235 -6.89 12.21 5.33
C GLN A 235 -7.79 13.14 4.50
N PHE A 236 -7.21 14.10 3.78
CA PHE A 236 -7.96 14.80 2.73
C PHE A 236 -8.17 13.84 1.58
N GLU A 237 -9.45 13.50 1.35
CA GLU A 237 -9.84 12.45 0.42
C GLU A 237 -9.19 12.64 -0.95
N ARG A 238 -8.60 11.55 -1.50
CA ARG A 238 -7.90 11.52 -2.78
C ARG A 238 -6.61 12.34 -2.88
N THR A 239 -6.24 13.10 -1.84
CA THR A 239 -5.11 14.05 -1.87
C THR A 239 -3.93 13.58 -1.03
N GLY A 240 -4.12 13.29 0.25
CA GLY A 240 -3.03 12.92 1.16
C GLY A 240 -3.44 12.97 2.61
N TYR A 241 -2.43 12.89 3.48
CA TYR A 241 -2.60 13.07 4.92
C TYR A 241 -2.08 14.43 5.33
N PHE A 242 -2.83 15.11 6.17
CA PHE A 242 -2.60 16.50 6.55
C PHE A 242 -2.73 16.70 8.05
N TRP A 243 -2.01 17.68 8.55
CA TRP A 243 -2.10 18.11 9.92
C TRP A 243 -2.07 19.64 10.04
N ARG A 244 -2.85 20.16 10.96
CA ARG A 244 -2.92 21.59 11.24
C ARG A 244 -1.58 22.06 11.77
N ASP A 245 -0.97 23.07 11.14
CA ASP A 245 0.36 23.55 11.55
C ASP A 245 0.32 24.03 13.01
N PRO A 246 1.16 23.48 13.89
CA PRO A 246 1.11 23.80 15.33
C PRO A 246 1.56 25.20 15.67
N VAL A 247 2.20 25.92 14.74
CA VAL A 247 2.73 27.28 14.95
C VAL A 247 1.85 28.31 14.28
N GLU A 248 1.48 28.10 13.02
CA GLU A 248 0.79 29.10 12.19
C GLU A 248 -0.69 28.77 11.96
N GLY A 249 -1.12 27.54 12.21
CA GLY A 249 -2.49 27.08 11.95
C GLY A 249 -3.43 27.11 13.15
N ARG A 250 -2.99 27.54 14.33
CA ARG A 250 -3.78 27.51 15.56
C ARG A 250 -4.49 28.84 15.88
N GLY A 251 -4.35 29.84 15.02
CA GLY A 251 -5.05 31.11 15.10
C GLY A 251 -6.34 31.14 14.29
N ALA A 252 -6.77 32.35 13.92
CA ALA A 252 -7.94 32.54 13.06
C ALA A 252 -7.77 31.97 11.65
N GLN A 253 -6.55 31.85 11.18
CA GLN A 253 -6.22 31.25 9.86
C GLN A 253 -5.94 29.75 10.00
N LEU A 254 -6.60 28.97 9.17
CA LEU A 254 -6.32 27.55 9.07
C LEU A 254 -5.12 27.33 8.14
N VAL A 255 -4.09 26.68 8.66
CA VAL A 255 -2.90 26.28 7.88
C VAL A 255 -2.67 24.80 8.07
N PHE A 256 -2.61 24.05 6.96
CA PHE A 256 -2.38 22.61 6.97
C PHE A 256 -1.09 22.25 6.28
N ASN A 257 -0.31 21.38 6.91
CA ASN A 257 0.88 20.76 6.35
C ASN A 257 0.53 19.38 5.77
N ARG A 258 0.89 19.11 4.53
CA ARG A 258 0.81 17.74 4.01
C ARG A 258 1.88 16.90 4.66
N ILE A 259 1.47 15.86 5.37
CA ILE A 259 2.35 14.87 5.99
C ILE A 259 2.94 13.97 4.91
N VAL A 260 2.06 13.37 4.09
CA VAL A 260 2.44 12.47 2.99
C VAL A 260 1.31 12.43 1.95
N ALA A 261 1.64 12.21 0.69
CA ALA A 261 0.67 11.98 -0.39
C ALA A 261 0.05 10.57 -0.29
N LEU A 262 -1.18 10.38 -0.84
CA LEU A 262 -1.84 9.05 -0.84
C LEU A 262 -1.13 8.03 -1.73
N LYS A 263 -0.65 8.45 -2.89
CA LYS A 263 0.02 7.53 -3.82
C LYS A 263 1.48 7.42 -3.43
N SER A 264 1.92 6.19 -3.20
CA SER A 264 3.33 5.84 -3.16
C SER A 264 3.86 5.73 -4.59
N THR A 265 5.05 6.26 -4.84
CA THR A 265 5.91 5.83 -5.93
C THR A 265 6.57 4.50 -5.60
N TYR A 266 6.65 4.16 -4.31
CA TYR A 266 7.06 2.84 -3.85
C TYR A 266 5.98 1.83 -4.21
N ARG A 267 6.22 1.06 -5.25
CA ARG A 267 5.59 -0.22 -5.45
C ARG A 267 6.46 -1.23 -4.71
N GLU A 268 5.91 -1.86 -3.69
CA GLU A 268 6.40 -3.16 -3.28
C GLU A 268 6.49 -3.98 -4.58
N ALA A 269 7.72 -4.29 -5.02
CA ALA A 269 7.90 -5.07 -6.24
C ALA A 269 7.12 -6.36 -6.02
N PRO A 270 6.17 -6.73 -6.90
CA PRO A 270 5.54 -8.02 -6.80
C PRO A 270 6.69 -9.03 -6.83
N VAL A 271 6.73 -9.92 -5.85
CA VAL A 271 7.54 -11.13 -5.89
C VAL A 271 6.92 -12.01 -6.97
N ALA A 272 7.15 -11.64 -8.22
CA ALA A 272 6.76 -12.42 -9.39
C ALA A 272 7.66 -12.01 -10.56
N ASP A 273 8.26 -13.02 -11.15
CA ASP A 273 9.01 -13.02 -12.43
C ASP A 273 10.43 -12.41 -12.44
N ARG A 274 11.33 -13.01 -11.68
CA ARG A 274 12.75 -13.05 -12.07
C ARG A 274 13.15 -14.29 -12.90
N ALA A 275 12.20 -15.12 -13.29
CA ALA A 275 12.47 -16.33 -14.09
C ALA A 275 12.42 -16.10 -15.63
N GLY A 276 11.97 -14.93 -16.12
CA GLY A 276 11.71 -14.66 -17.53
C GLY A 276 12.71 -13.75 -18.28
N GLN A 277 13.74 -13.21 -17.62
CA GLN A 277 14.70 -12.31 -18.27
C GLN A 277 16.16 -12.79 -18.20
N ARG A 278 16.39 -14.08 -18.44
CA ARG A 278 17.72 -14.58 -18.78
C ARG A 278 17.78 -14.94 -20.25
N GLU A 279 17.69 -13.94 -21.11
CA GLU A 279 18.32 -14.00 -22.45
C GLU A 279 18.37 -12.62 -23.06
N ARG A 280 19.63 -12.26 -23.44
CA ARG A 280 20.07 -11.12 -24.23
C ARG A 280 20.29 -9.78 -23.50
N THR A 281 21.47 -9.68 -22.91
CA THR A 281 22.47 -8.68 -23.37
C THR A 281 23.82 -9.00 -22.75
N SER A 282 24.74 -9.45 -23.58
CA SER A 282 26.17 -9.44 -23.30
C SER A 282 26.62 -7.97 -23.34
N VAL A 283 26.83 -7.37 -22.17
CA VAL A 283 27.55 -6.11 -22.04
C VAL A 283 28.73 -6.35 -21.10
N GLU A 284 29.91 -5.97 -21.60
CA GLU A 284 31.21 -6.08 -20.97
C GLU A 284 31.17 -5.61 -19.50
N ARG A 285 31.83 -6.40 -18.66
CA ARG A 285 32.11 -6.08 -17.26
C ARG A 285 33.06 -4.91 -17.20
N VAL A 286 32.54 -3.71 -16.96
CA VAL A 286 33.35 -2.63 -16.41
C VAL A 286 33.54 -2.91 -14.92
N THR A 287 34.76 -3.24 -14.53
CA THR A 287 35.16 -3.42 -13.14
C THR A 287 35.27 -2.05 -12.48
N GLY A 288 34.16 -1.60 -11.86
CA GLY A 288 34.20 -0.56 -10.85
C GLY A 288 34.58 -1.16 -9.47
N PRO A 289 35.06 -0.36 -8.50
CA PRO A 289 35.52 -0.88 -7.21
C PRO A 289 34.39 -1.61 -6.51
N SER A 290 34.64 -2.88 -6.18
CA SER A 290 33.71 -3.76 -5.46
C SER A 290 33.37 -3.13 -4.10
N VAL A 291 32.10 -2.76 -3.91
CA VAL A 291 31.56 -2.48 -2.56
C VAL A 291 31.62 -3.79 -1.77
N LYS A 292 32.46 -3.84 -0.76
CA LYS A 292 32.59 -5.00 0.12
C LYS A 292 31.22 -5.25 0.79
N PRO A 293 30.70 -6.49 0.80
CA PRO A 293 29.48 -6.83 1.50
C PRO A 293 29.65 -6.54 3.00
N GLN A 294 28.62 -5.91 3.60
CA GLN A 294 28.70 -5.46 4.98
C GLN A 294 28.45 -6.62 5.95
N ILE A 295 29.47 -7.05 6.62
CA ILE A 295 29.44 -8.04 7.73
C ILE A 295 29.25 -7.27 9.03
N SER A 296 28.37 -7.73 9.93
CA SER A 296 28.18 -7.12 11.25
C SER A 296 29.41 -7.32 12.12
N ASP A 297 29.95 -6.24 12.70
CA ASP A 297 31.14 -6.30 13.58
C ASP A 297 30.99 -7.31 14.72
N THR A 298 29.79 -7.42 15.32
CA THR A 298 29.51 -8.34 16.41
C THR A 298 29.52 -9.81 15.96
N ARG A 299 28.93 -10.10 14.81
CA ARG A 299 28.92 -11.45 14.23
C ARG A 299 30.28 -11.83 13.66
N HIS A 300 31.01 -10.85 13.13
CA HIS A 300 32.38 -11.05 12.70
C HIS A 300 33.28 -11.41 13.87
N ALA A 301 33.20 -10.67 14.97
CA ALA A 301 33.93 -10.99 16.20
C ALA A 301 33.59 -12.39 16.78
N ALA A 302 32.31 -12.80 16.68
CA ALA A 302 31.89 -14.14 17.08
C ALA A 302 32.55 -15.23 16.22
N ARG A 303 32.68 -15.03 14.91
CA ARG A 303 33.37 -15.94 14.00
C ARG A 303 34.89 -15.96 14.20
N GLU A 304 35.49 -14.82 14.53
CA GLU A 304 36.92 -14.77 14.90
C GLU A 304 37.21 -15.54 16.17
N ALA A 305 36.27 -15.51 17.13
CA ALA A 305 36.40 -16.22 18.40
C ALA A 305 36.12 -17.73 18.29
N ASP A 306 35.32 -18.18 17.29
CA ASP A 306 35.01 -19.60 17.06
C ASP A 306 35.29 -20.00 15.59
N PRO A 307 36.39 -20.71 15.31
CA PRO A 307 36.75 -21.14 13.97
C PRO A 307 35.68 -21.99 13.25
N ARG A 308 34.81 -22.67 14.01
CA ARG A 308 33.71 -23.47 13.42
C ARG A 308 32.66 -22.57 12.79
N LEU A 309 32.39 -21.41 13.38
CA LEU A 309 31.47 -20.44 12.78
C LEU A 309 32.05 -19.81 11.52
N MET A 310 33.36 -19.58 11.48
CA MET A 310 34.04 -19.08 10.30
C MET A 310 34.02 -20.11 9.16
N ALA A 311 34.37 -21.37 9.44
CA ALA A 311 34.31 -22.44 8.46
C ALA A 311 32.89 -22.63 7.91
N ARG A 312 31.87 -22.52 8.77
CA ARG A 312 30.47 -22.62 8.33
C ARG A 312 30.05 -21.42 7.47
N PHE A 313 30.50 -20.22 7.80
CA PHE A 313 30.28 -19.01 7.01
C PHE A 313 30.83 -19.18 5.57
N GLU A 314 32.04 -19.72 5.43
CA GLU A 314 32.65 -19.98 4.12
C GLU A 314 31.92 -21.09 3.37
N SER A 315 31.55 -22.18 4.05
CA SER A 315 30.79 -23.29 3.45
C SER A 315 29.42 -22.85 2.95
N LEU A 316 28.67 -22.01 3.69
CA LEU A 316 27.38 -21.51 3.27
C LEU A 316 27.45 -20.70 1.95
N GLN A 317 28.55 -20.01 1.72
CA GLN A 317 28.76 -19.26 0.48
C GLN A 317 29.26 -20.17 -0.67
N SER A 318 30.25 -21.04 -0.39
CA SER A 318 30.90 -21.84 -1.42
C SER A 318 30.10 -23.07 -1.86
N GLU A 319 29.46 -23.77 -0.92
CA GLU A 319 28.75 -25.03 -1.16
C GLU A 319 27.25 -24.82 -1.38
N HIS A 320 26.65 -23.86 -0.66
CA HIS A 320 25.22 -23.60 -0.72
C HIS A 320 24.84 -22.33 -1.52
N GLY A 321 25.84 -21.56 -1.99
CA GLY A 321 25.63 -20.38 -2.82
C GLY A 321 24.88 -19.23 -2.14
N LEU A 322 24.86 -19.22 -0.80
CA LEU A 322 24.17 -18.16 -0.05
C LEU A 322 24.90 -16.82 -0.20
N SER A 323 24.13 -15.73 -0.17
CA SER A 323 24.72 -14.40 -0.14
C SER A 323 25.53 -14.19 1.13
N THR A 324 26.56 -13.33 1.09
CA THR A 324 27.36 -12.95 2.27
C THR A 324 26.48 -12.46 3.42
N GLU A 325 25.40 -11.76 3.13
CA GLU A 325 24.45 -11.27 4.13
C GLU A 325 23.70 -12.42 4.82
N HIS A 326 23.18 -13.40 4.07
CA HIS A 326 22.51 -14.56 4.64
C HIS A 326 23.48 -15.42 5.46
N ALA A 327 24.67 -15.68 4.91
CA ALA A 327 25.71 -16.43 5.62
C ALA A 327 26.14 -15.72 6.92
N ASP A 328 26.29 -14.38 6.92
CA ASP A 328 26.60 -13.57 8.11
C ASP A 328 25.53 -13.70 9.19
N LEU A 329 24.24 -13.62 8.80
CA LEU A 329 23.13 -13.73 9.74
C LEU A 329 23.00 -15.13 10.35
N LEU A 330 23.21 -16.18 9.56
CA LEU A 330 23.07 -17.55 9.99
C LEU A 330 24.27 -18.07 10.80
N THR A 331 25.44 -17.43 10.70
CA THR A 331 26.65 -17.82 11.42
C THR A 331 27.06 -16.85 12.52
N GLY A 332 26.13 -16.03 12.98
CA GLY A 332 26.36 -15.08 14.09
C GLY A 332 26.45 -15.72 15.48
N SER A 333 26.01 -16.97 15.62
CA SER A 333 26.11 -17.76 16.87
C SER A 333 26.03 -19.25 16.57
N VAL A 334 26.51 -20.07 17.52
CA VAL A 334 26.38 -21.55 17.42
C VAL A 334 24.91 -21.96 17.37
N ALA A 335 24.02 -21.30 18.14
CA ALA A 335 22.59 -21.59 18.12
C ALA A 335 21.98 -21.35 16.74
N SER A 336 22.35 -20.27 16.05
CA SER A 336 21.88 -19.97 14.69
C SER A 336 22.32 -21.04 13.68
N VAL A 337 23.58 -21.47 13.75
CA VAL A 337 24.12 -22.55 12.89
C VAL A 337 23.38 -23.86 13.17
N THR A 338 23.22 -24.23 14.44
CA THR A 338 22.54 -25.47 14.81
C THR A 338 21.09 -25.49 14.31
N PHE A 339 20.38 -24.37 14.47
CA PHE A 339 19.00 -24.25 14.02
C PHE A 339 18.89 -24.36 12.48
N PHE A 340 19.78 -23.68 11.76
CA PHE A 340 19.83 -23.74 10.31
C PHE A 340 20.19 -25.15 9.80
N ASP A 341 21.22 -25.79 10.41
CA ASP A 341 21.67 -27.12 10.02
C ASP A 341 20.58 -28.18 10.24
N ALA A 342 19.81 -28.06 11.33
CA ALA A 342 18.66 -28.91 11.55
C ALA A 342 17.57 -28.69 10.49
N ALA A 343 17.32 -27.45 10.09
CA ALA A 343 16.30 -27.14 9.09
C ALA A 343 16.69 -27.68 7.69
N ILE A 344 17.95 -27.53 7.27
CA ILE A 344 18.40 -28.07 5.97
C ILE A 344 18.51 -29.62 5.99
N GLY A 345 18.57 -30.24 7.16
CA GLY A 345 18.48 -31.69 7.30
C GLY A 345 17.12 -32.24 6.86
N GLU A 346 16.06 -31.48 7.03
CA GLU A 346 14.70 -31.85 6.62
C GLU A 346 14.33 -31.34 5.21
N HIS A 347 14.88 -30.20 4.80
CA HIS A 347 14.67 -29.61 3.48
C HIS A 347 15.99 -29.13 2.88
N ALA A 348 16.48 -29.84 1.85
CA ALA A 348 17.83 -29.67 1.33
C ALA A 348 18.12 -28.35 0.61
N ASP A 349 17.09 -27.55 0.24
CA ASP A 349 17.29 -26.23 -0.36
C ASP A 349 17.68 -25.20 0.70
N ALA A 350 19.00 -25.02 0.84
CA ALA A 350 19.58 -24.10 1.80
C ALA A 350 19.18 -22.63 1.57
N ALA A 351 18.91 -22.22 0.30
CA ALA A 351 18.53 -20.87 -0.02
C ALA A 351 17.09 -20.58 0.41
N ASP A 352 16.18 -21.56 0.24
CA ASP A 352 14.80 -21.43 0.68
C ASP A 352 14.72 -21.40 2.21
N VAL A 353 15.38 -22.33 2.90
CA VAL A 353 15.47 -22.34 4.37
C VAL A 353 16.07 -21.06 4.91
N ALA A 354 17.17 -20.55 4.34
CA ALA A 354 17.78 -19.28 4.71
C ALA A 354 16.80 -18.10 4.56
N SER A 355 16.05 -18.07 3.45
CA SER A 355 15.02 -17.07 3.21
C SER A 355 13.94 -17.07 4.30
N TRP A 356 13.43 -18.24 4.69
CA TRP A 356 12.45 -18.36 5.76
C TRP A 356 13.00 -17.90 7.12
N ILE A 357 14.24 -18.27 7.47
CA ILE A 357 14.85 -17.85 8.74
C ILE A 357 15.04 -16.34 8.79
N VAL A 358 15.60 -15.75 7.72
CA VAL A 358 15.96 -14.34 7.67
C VAL A 358 14.74 -13.42 7.57
N THR A 359 13.69 -13.83 6.86
CA THR A 359 12.52 -12.98 6.60
C THR A 359 11.37 -13.26 7.57
N ASP A 360 11.01 -14.53 7.77
CA ASP A 360 9.77 -14.90 8.45
C ASP A 360 10.01 -15.26 9.94
N VAL A 361 10.98 -16.16 10.23
CA VAL A 361 11.29 -16.58 11.62
C VAL A 361 11.83 -15.42 12.43
N ARG A 362 12.72 -14.63 11.87
CA ARG A 362 13.31 -13.48 12.54
C ARG A 362 12.27 -12.43 12.96
N GLY A 363 11.19 -12.28 12.18
CA GLY A 363 10.07 -11.41 12.53
C GLY A 363 9.32 -11.85 13.80
N LEU A 364 9.42 -13.13 14.18
CA LEU A 364 8.76 -13.68 15.36
C LEU A 364 9.61 -13.59 16.65
N LEU A 365 10.93 -13.33 16.51
CA LEU A 365 11.84 -13.36 17.66
C LEU A 365 11.74 -12.14 18.58
N GLY A 366 11.19 -11.01 18.11
CA GLY A 366 11.23 -9.77 18.90
C GLY A 366 12.65 -9.42 19.33
N ASP A 367 12.87 -9.28 20.65
CA ASP A 367 14.19 -9.04 21.26
C ASP A 367 14.92 -10.35 21.63
N GLY A 368 14.32 -11.53 21.37
CA GLY A 368 14.88 -12.86 21.69
C GLY A 368 15.79 -13.42 20.59
N GLY A 369 16.35 -14.62 20.86
CA GLY A 369 17.16 -15.38 19.93
C GLY A 369 16.44 -16.61 19.37
N LEU A 370 17.05 -17.30 18.40
CA LEU A 370 16.51 -18.55 17.84
C LEU A 370 16.33 -19.66 18.91
N ALA A 371 17.09 -19.59 20.00
CA ALA A 371 16.96 -20.52 21.14
C ALA A 371 15.66 -20.31 21.94
N ASP A 372 15.01 -19.16 21.81
CA ASP A 372 13.77 -18.83 22.55
C ASP A 372 12.52 -19.29 21.80
N LEU A 373 12.66 -19.80 20.57
CA LEU A 373 11.56 -20.35 19.78
C LEU A 373 11.03 -21.63 20.43
N ARG A 374 9.71 -21.82 20.38
CA ARG A 374 9.04 -23.04 20.87
C ARG A 374 9.11 -24.19 19.88
N PHE A 375 9.65 -23.97 18.67
CA PHE A 375 9.85 -25.00 17.65
C PHE A 375 11.33 -25.09 17.25
N SER A 376 11.73 -26.26 16.74
CA SER A 376 13.11 -26.54 16.33
C SER A 376 13.36 -26.21 14.86
N GLY A 377 14.63 -26.21 14.45
CA GLY A 377 15.02 -26.10 13.05
C GLY A 377 14.41 -27.21 12.18
N ASP A 378 14.36 -28.47 12.68
CA ASP A 378 13.72 -29.58 11.97
C ASP A 378 12.25 -29.29 11.66
N ALA A 379 11.51 -28.74 12.62
CA ALA A 379 10.12 -28.38 12.41
C ALA A 379 9.96 -27.27 11.35
N LEU A 380 10.88 -26.30 11.32
CA LEU A 380 10.93 -25.30 10.25
C LEU A 380 11.23 -25.97 8.89
N GLY A 381 12.24 -26.84 8.83
CA GLY A 381 12.59 -27.56 7.60
C GLY A 381 11.43 -28.36 7.04
N ARG A 382 10.68 -29.06 7.89
CA ARG A 382 9.45 -29.77 7.49
C ARG A 382 8.38 -28.81 6.95
N LEU A 383 8.16 -27.65 7.59
CA LEU A 383 7.20 -26.65 7.09
C LEU A 383 7.61 -26.15 5.70
N VAL A 384 8.90 -25.83 5.51
CA VAL A 384 9.44 -25.38 4.22
C VAL A 384 9.28 -26.47 3.14
N GLY A 385 9.54 -27.72 3.50
CA GLY A 385 9.30 -28.88 2.63
C GLY A 385 7.84 -29.01 2.21
N LEU A 386 6.89 -28.89 3.14
CA LEU A 386 5.45 -28.92 2.85
C LEU A 386 5.01 -27.80 1.91
N VAL A 387 5.67 -26.63 1.97
CA VAL A 387 5.43 -25.55 1.02
C VAL A 387 6.01 -25.88 -0.35
N ALA A 388 7.22 -26.43 -0.41
CA ALA A 388 7.88 -26.81 -1.65
C ALA A 388 7.13 -27.91 -2.38
N ASP A 389 6.57 -28.88 -1.64
CA ASP A 389 5.74 -29.98 -2.15
C ASP A 389 4.32 -29.53 -2.54
N GLY A 390 3.96 -28.26 -2.26
CA GLY A 390 2.64 -27.73 -2.55
C GLY A 390 1.53 -28.23 -1.60
N ALA A 391 1.89 -28.88 -0.49
CA ALA A 391 0.92 -29.36 0.51
C ALA A 391 0.24 -28.20 1.29
N VAL A 392 0.89 -27.05 1.35
CA VAL A 392 0.36 -25.81 1.92
C VAL A 392 0.86 -24.60 1.13
N SER A 393 0.03 -23.59 0.93
CA SER A 393 0.47 -22.35 0.28
C SER A 393 1.44 -21.56 1.17
N ARG A 394 2.41 -20.81 0.58
CA ARG A 394 3.36 -19.99 1.36
C ARG A 394 2.67 -19.00 2.29
N ARG A 395 1.51 -18.48 1.90
CA ARG A 395 0.70 -17.58 2.74
C ARG A 395 0.17 -18.32 3.97
N ALA A 396 -0.48 -19.47 3.77
CA ALA A 396 -1.03 -20.27 4.85
C ALA A 396 0.09 -20.81 5.78
N ALA A 397 1.25 -21.15 5.23
CA ALA A 397 2.41 -21.59 6.01
C ALA A 397 2.96 -20.51 6.95
N LYS A 398 2.77 -19.22 6.66
CA LYS A 398 3.10 -18.14 7.60
C LYS A 398 2.16 -18.13 8.83
N ASP A 399 0.90 -18.43 8.64
CA ASP A 399 -0.06 -18.55 9.74
C ASP A 399 0.27 -19.79 10.58
N VAL A 400 0.67 -20.91 9.94
CA VAL A 400 1.18 -22.10 10.63
C VAL A 400 2.47 -21.79 11.40
N LEU A 401 3.42 -21.07 10.81
CA LEU A 401 4.66 -20.67 11.46
C LEU A 401 4.40 -19.81 12.72
N ALA A 402 3.46 -18.86 12.64
CA ALA A 402 3.06 -18.07 13.78
C ALA A 402 2.46 -18.96 14.90
N ARG A 403 1.63 -19.92 14.54
CA ARG A 403 1.06 -20.88 15.47
C ARG A 403 2.11 -21.81 16.09
N MET A 404 3.10 -22.25 15.31
CA MET A 404 4.28 -22.99 15.82
C MET A 404 5.06 -22.18 16.86
N ALA A 405 5.22 -20.88 16.65
CA ALA A 405 5.90 -20.01 17.62
C ALA A 405 5.13 -19.89 18.95
N GLU A 406 3.81 -19.95 18.90
CA GLU A 406 2.96 -19.92 20.09
C GLU A 406 2.90 -21.26 20.83
N THR A 407 2.76 -22.37 20.10
CA THR A 407 2.42 -23.67 20.66
C THR A 407 3.55 -24.71 20.64
N GLY A 408 4.53 -24.55 19.73
CA GLY A 408 5.59 -25.53 19.52
C GLY A 408 5.16 -26.80 18.76
N GLY A 409 3.97 -26.78 18.12
CA GLY A 409 3.40 -27.96 17.46
C GLY A 409 4.13 -28.38 16.16
N ASP A 410 3.85 -29.60 15.71
CA ASP A 410 4.31 -30.12 14.42
C ASP A 410 3.59 -29.41 13.27
N PRO A 411 4.30 -28.97 12.21
CA PRO A 411 3.69 -28.21 11.12
C PRO A 411 2.58 -28.98 10.38
N ALA A 412 2.74 -30.29 10.13
CA ALA A 412 1.72 -31.08 9.43
C ALA A 412 0.43 -31.17 10.27
N ALA A 413 0.55 -31.44 11.57
CA ALA A 413 -0.58 -31.48 12.48
C ALA A 413 -1.30 -30.14 12.59
N LEU A 414 -0.56 -29.03 12.60
CA LEU A 414 -1.14 -27.68 12.65
C LEU A 414 -1.82 -27.30 11.33
N ILE A 415 -1.29 -27.71 10.18
CA ILE A 415 -1.94 -27.53 8.87
C ILE A 415 -3.31 -28.22 8.87
N ASP A 416 -3.39 -29.45 9.38
CA ASP A 416 -4.63 -30.22 9.46
C ASP A 416 -5.62 -29.57 10.47
N GLU A 417 -5.14 -29.21 11.67
CA GLU A 417 -5.96 -28.56 12.72
C GLU A 417 -6.56 -27.23 12.23
N MET A 418 -5.77 -26.45 11.49
CA MET A 418 -6.19 -25.14 10.96
C MET A 418 -6.99 -25.25 9.65
N GLY A 419 -7.05 -26.43 9.04
CA GLY A 419 -7.73 -26.65 7.76
C GLY A 419 -7.05 -25.89 6.61
N LEU A 420 -5.72 -25.81 6.62
CA LEU A 420 -4.91 -25.06 5.66
C LEU A 420 -4.21 -25.94 4.62
N ALA A 421 -4.49 -27.25 4.61
CA ALA A 421 -3.98 -28.16 3.58
C ALA A 421 -4.36 -27.65 2.19
N ALA A 422 -3.39 -27.63 1.28
CA ALA A 422 -3.62 -27.19 -0.08
C ALA A 422 -4.62 -28.13 -0.76
N VAL A 423 -5.65 -27.56 -1.38
CA VAL A 423 -6.58 -28.31 -2.23
C VAL A 423 -5.86 -28.52 -3.57
N SER A 424 -5.05 -29.57 -3.64
CA SER A 424 -4.30 -29.95 -4.85
C SER A 424 -5.01 -31.03 -5.67
N ASP A 425 -6.07 -31.64 -5.14
CA ASP A 425 -6.87 -32.62 -5.88
C ASP A 425 -7.71 -31.90 -6.93
N SER A 426 -7.41 -32.19 -8.20
CA SER A 426 -8.08 -31.62 -9.38
C SER A 426 -9.60 -31.81 -9.34
N ASP A 427 -10.07 -32.89 -8.75
CA ASP A 427 -11.50 -33.20 -8.66
C ASP A 427 -12.18 -32.37 -7.56
N GLN A 428 -11.53 -32.19 -6.40
CA GLN A 428 -12.04 -31.33 -5.33
C GLN A 428 -12.05 -29.86 -5.76
N LEU A 429 -10.97 -29.40 -6.39
CA LEU A 429 -10.88 -28.04 -6.90
C LEU A 429 -11.89 -27.79 -8.03
N GLY A 430 -12.10 -28.79 -8.88
CA GLY A 430 -13.15 -28.79 -9.90
C GLY A 430 -14.53 -28.58 -9.32
N GLY A 431 -14.86 -29.30 -8.25
CA GLY A 431 -16.16 -29.13 -7.57
C GLY A 431 -16.37 -27.75 -6.96
N VAL A 432 -15.31 -27.15 -6.38
CA VAL A 432 -15.38 -25.76 -5.87
C VAL A 432 -15.55 -24.77 -7.02
N ILE A 433 -14.83 -24.95 -8.12
CA ILE A 433 -14.94 -24.11 -9.32
C ILE A 433 -16.34 -24.16 -9.89
N ASP A 434 -16.91 -25.38 -10.06
CA ASP A 434 -18.27 -25.56 -10.57
C ASP A 434 -19.30 -24.91 -9.64
N GLY A 435 -19.11 -25.00 -8.32
CA GLY A 435 -19.93 -24.31 -7.33
C GLY A 435 -19.89 -22.79 -7.49
N VAL A 436 -18.70 -22.22 -7.65
CA VAL A 436 -18.51 -20.77 -7.86
C VAL A 436 -19.13 -20.32 -9.18
N LEU A 437 -18.92 -21.05 -10.28
CA LEU A 437 -19.49 -20.72 -11.58
C LEU A 437 -21.02 -20.80 -11.60
N SER A 438 -21.60 -21.78 -10.90
CA SER A 438 -23.07 -21.98 -10.80
C SER A 438 -23.78 -20.82 -10.10
N VAL A 439 -23.13 -20.13 -9.16
CA VAL A 439 -23.69 -18.97 -8.45
C VAL A 439 -23.61 -17.69 -9.25
N MET A 440 -22.85 -17.67 -10.35
CA MET A 440 -22.62 -16.46 -11.17
C MET A 440 -22.87 -16.68 -12.67
N PRO A 441 -24.04 -17.22 -13.07
CA PRO A 441 -24.31 -17.57 -14.47
C PRO A 441 -24.17 -16.37 -15.43
N ASP A 442 -24.64 -15.18 -15.05
CA ASP A 442 -24.54 -13.96 -15.86
C ASP A 442 -23.10 -13.55 -16.14
N LYS A 443 -22.19 -13.83 -15.20
CA LYS A 443 -20.75 -13.54 -15.36
C LYS A 443 -20.07 -14.55 -16.25
N VAL A 444 -20.45 -15.80 -16.16
CA VAL A 444 -19.99 -16.89 -17.06
C VAL A 444 -20.40 -16.57 -18.49
N GLU A 445 -21.65 -16.20 -18.73
CA GLU A 445 -22.13 -15.81 -20.06
C GLU A 445 -21.39 -14.58 -20.59
N ALA A 446 -21.15 -13.58 -19.73
CA ALA A 446 -20.38 -12.39 -20.09
C ALA A 446 -18.92 -12.72 -20.44
N TYR A 447 -18.30 -13.69 -19.75
CA TYR A 447 -16.94 -14.17 -20.07
C TYR A 447 -16.92 -14.86 -21.44
N ARG A 448 -17.85 -15.80 -21.70
CA ARG A 448 -18.04 -16.47 -22.99
C ARG A 448 -18.36 -15.49 -24.11
N GLY A 449 -19.03 -14.40 -23.80
CA GLY A 449 -19.28 -13.27 -24.70
C GLY A 449 -18.09 -12.33 -24.94
N GLY A 450 -16.85 -12.72 -24.53
CA GLY A 450 -15.61 -12.02 -24.82
C GLY A 450 -15.07 -11.11 -23.68
N LYS A 451 -15.71 -11.06 -22.51
CA LYS A 451 -15.19 -10.29 -21.35
C LYS A 451 -14.19 -11.11 -20.52
N THR A 452 -13.08 -11.52 -21.14
CA THR A 452 -12.07 -12.40 -20.54
C THR A 452 -11.40 -11.84 -19.27
N ASN A 453 -11.51 -10.54 -19.00
CA ASN A 453 -11.04 -9.92 -17.77
C ASN A 453 -11.80 -10.38 -16.51
N LEU A 454 -12.96 -11.05 -16.66
CA LEU A 454 -13.72 -11.62 -15.55
C LEU A 454 -13.05 -12.84 -14.92
N ILE A 455 -12.04 -13.44 -15.55
CA ILE A 455 -11.29 -14.57 -14.96
C ILE A 455 -10.69 -14.22 -13.61
N GLY A 456 -10.24 -12.97 -13.43
CA GLY A 456 -9.71 -12.48 -12.14
C GLY A 456 -10.76 -12.48 -11.02
N LEU A 457 -12.03 -12.20 -11.36
CA LEU A 457 -13.14 -12.27 -10.41
C LEU A 457 -13.39 -13.72 -9.97
N PHE A 458 -13.45 -14.66 -10.92
CA PHE A 458 -13.66 -16.07 -10.60
C PHE A 458 -12.52 -16.66 -9.76
N ILE A 459 -11.27 -16.33 -10.10
CA ILE A 459 -10.11 -16.72 -9.28
C ILE A 459 -10.28 -16.19 -7.85
N GLY A 460 -10.66 -14.93 -7.67
CA GLY A 460 -10.89 -14.33 -6.35
C GLY A 460 -11.96 -15.07 -5.54
N GLU A 461 -13.07 -15.44 -6.16
CA GLU A 461 -14.16 -16.17 -5.46
C GLU A 461 -13.77 -17.62 -5.14
N VAL A 462 -13.04 -18.32 -6.02
CA VAL A 462 -12.50 -19.65 -5.73
C VAL A 462 -11.46 -19.59 -4.61
N MET A 463 -10.55 -18.60 -4.62
CA MET A 463 -9.59 -18.39 -3.53
C MET A 463 -10.26 -18.10 -2.20
N LYS A 464 -11.38 -17.37 -2.20
CA LYS A 464 -12.18 -17.10 -1.01
C LYS A 464 -12.88 -18.36 -0.51
N ALA A 465 -13.49 -19.15 -1.42
CA ALA A 465 -14.16 -20.41 -1.08
C ALA A 465 -13.18 -21.45 -0.50
N THR A 466 -11.93 -21.46 -0.99
CA THR A 466 -10.85 -22.34 -0.51
C THR A 466 -10.04 -21.72 0.65
N LYS A 467 -10.46 -20.59 1.21
CA LYS A 467 -9.72 -19.85 2.27
C LYS A 467 -8.24 -19.60 1.95
N GLY A 468 -7.90 -19.46 0.67
CA GLY A 468 -6.52 -19.28 0.21
C GLY A 468 -5.68 -20.56 0.13
N ALA A 469 -6.28 -21.74 0.31
CA ALA A 469 -5.59 -23.04 0.26
C ALA A 469 -5.34 -23.54 -1.17
N ALA A 470 -6.04 -23.03 -2.19
CA ALA A 470 -5.82 -23.41 -3.59
C ALA A 470 -4.63 -22.67 -4.23
N ASP A 471 -3.94 -23.34 -5.16
CA ASP A 471 -2.92 -22.70 -6.00
C ASP A 471 -3.60 -21.81 -7.06
N PRO A 472 -3.35 -20.50 -7.07
CA PRO A 472 -3.95 -19.59 -8.05
C PRO A 472 -3.66 -19.95 -9.52
N LYS A 473 -2.53 -20.61 -9.78
CA LYS A 473 -2.14 -21.02 -11.13
C LYS A 473 -2.98 -22.22 -11.58
N ALA A 474 -3.14 -23.21 -10.71
CA ALA A 474 -4.00 -24.37 -10.95
C ALA A 474 -5.48 -23.93 -11.10
N VAL A 475 -5.95 -23.03 -10.22
CA VAL A 475 -7.29 -22.45 -10.31
C VAL A 475 -7.51 -21.76 -11.65
N ARG A 476 -6.54 -20.97 -12.12
CA ARG A 476 -6.63 -20.28 -13.40
C ARG A 476 -6.75 -21.26 -14.57
N THR A 477 -5.92 -22.31 -14.59
CA THR A 477 -5.93 -23.32 -15.65
C THR A 477 -7.28 -24.03 -15.71
N LEU A 478 -7.76 -24.53 -14.58
CA LEU A 478 -9.05 -25.24 -14.51
C LEU A 478 -10.24 -24.31 -14.81
N LEU A 479 -10.19 -23.06 -14.38
CA LEU A 479 -11.22 -22.06 -14.74
C LEU A 479 -11.25 -21.80 -16.24
N SER A 480 -10.10 -21.63 -16.89
CA SER A 480 -10.05 -21.45 -18.34
C SER A 480 -10.65 -22.65 -19.07
N GLU A 481 -10.27 -23.87 -18.70
CA GLU A 481 -10.81 -25.09 -19.28
C GLU A 481 -12.35 -25.21 -19.15
N ARG A 482 -12.89 -24.79 -17.98
CA ARG A 482 -14.36 -24.83 -17.71
C ARG A 482 -15.14 -23.68 -18.35
N LEU A 483 -14.52 -22.53 -18.53
CA LEU A 483 -15.17 -21.37 -19.13
C LEU A 483 -15.13 -21.42 -20.66
N ASP A 484 -14.11 -22.06 -21.24
CA ASP A 484 -13.93 -22.20 -22.68
C ASP A 484 -14.65 -23.45 -23.25
N SER A 485 -15.12 -24.34 -22.38
CA SER A 485 -16.02 -25.47 -22.72
C SER A 485 -17.48 -25.02 -22.66
#